data_165a2cf479079730cc7ca202a2329f91
#
_entry.id   165a2cf479079730cc7ca202a2329f91
#
_cell.length_a   1.000
_cell.length_b   1.000
_cell.length_c   1.000
_cell.angle_alpha   90.00
_cell.angle_beta   90.00
_cell.angle_gamma   90.00
#
_symmetry.space_group_name_H-M   'P 1'
#
loop_
_entity.id
_entity.type
_entity.pdbx_description
1 polymer ?
#
loop_
_entity_poly.entity_id
_entity_poly.type
_entity_poly.pdbx_seq_one_letter_code
_entity_poly.pdbx_strand_id
1 'polypeptide(L)'
;MTTSSSIAPGRALAATRPRRGLLQRGDRRATSARSHEARTASWMVGPAGLLLTVFLLVPVGLAFALAFTNARLISPRPARFVGLDNFVTLSQDPVFWASLRNTLVFALVVVPLQAGLALVLALLVNAKVRGTNFFRTVYFVPVVTSMVVVSLLWRFLYQEDGLLNQLISKVSFGHYTPIDWLNDPSTALGAIIVMSIWQAVGFHMLIWLSGLQTIPAELYEAGALDGATGWKRFRHITWPSLVATRTFILITITIAALSLFTQISVMTQGGPLDSTTTVVFMAVRTGYQQLATGYASAISLVFFVLVLVVAAIQRYLTREKV
;
A
#
# COMPACT_ATOMS: atom_id res chain seq x y z
N MET A 1 -82.92 16.03 -47.96
CA MET A 1 -83.82 16.35 -46.90
C MET A 1 -82.97 16.58 -45.69
N THR A 2 -82.59 17.84 -45.46
CA THR A 2 -83.19 18.78 -44.48
C THR A 2 -83.16 18.18 -43.07
N THR A 3 -82.46 18.72 -42.05
CA THR A 3 -82.54 20.03 -41.40
C THR A 3 -81.41 20.12 -40.34
N SER A 4 -80.63 21.20 -40.29
CA SER A 4 -80.86 22.37 -39.49
C SER A 4 -80.42 22.25 -38.00
N SER A 5 -79.26 22.82 -37.71
CA SER A 5 -79.05 23.96 -36.80
C SER A 5 -79.40 23.82 -35.34
N SER A 6 -78.46 23.99 -34.48
CA SER A 6 -78.61 24.90 -33.33
C SER A 6 -77.24 25.22 -32.65
N ILE A 7 -76.89 26.49 -32.76
CA ILE A 7 -75.77 27.14 -32.02
C ILE A 7 -76.32 27.52 -30.66
N ALA A 8 -75.61 27.16 -29.58
CA ALA A 8 -75.80 27.73 -28.24
C ALA A 8 -74.49 28.22 -27.65
N PRO A 9 -74.49 29.34 -26.92
CA PRO A 9 -73.29 30.17 -26.69
C PRO A 9 -72.56 29.88 -25.40
N GLY A 10 -71.30 30.17 -25.47
CA GLY A 10 -70.41 30.68 -24.43
C GLY A 10 -70.53 30.18 -22.99
N ARG A 11 -69.59 29.33 -22.61
CA ARG A 11 -69.20 29.19 -21.19
C ARG A 11 -67.79 29.80 -21.03
N ALA A 12 -67.75 30.92 -20.27
CA ALA A 12 -66.56 31.62 -19.85
C ALA A 12 -65.60 30.67 -19.11
N LEU A 13 -64.35 30.60 -19.58
CA LEU A 13 -63.25 29.98 -18.94
C LEU A 13 -62.94 30.73 -17.61
N ALA A 14 -63.32 30.17 -16.49
CA ALA A 14 -62.88 30.61 -15.15
C ALA A 14 -61.37 30.41 -15.04
N ALA A 15 -60.63 31.51 -14.98
CA ALA A 15 -59.21 31.53 -14.73
C ALA A 15 -58.89 30.89 -13.38
N THR A 16 -58.34 29.68 -13.39
CA THR A 16 -57.80 29.02 -12.21
C THR A 16 -56.51 29.71 -11.74
N ARG A 17 -56.62 30.48 -10.64
CA ARG A 17 -55.45 31.05 -9.94
C ARG A 17 -54.50 29.91 -9.54
N PRO A 18 -53.18 30.03 -9.81
CA PRO A 18 -52.20 29.03 -9.39
C PRO A 18 -52.11 29.02 -7.85
N ARG A 19 -52.38 27.87 -7.26
CA ARG A 19 -52.20 27.60 -5.80
C ARG A 19 -50.71 27.68 -5.46
N ARG A 20 -50.22 28.87 -5.10
CA ARG A 20 -48.84 29.17 -4.64
C ARG A 20 -48.45 28.48 -3.29
N GLY A 21 -49.38 27.78 -2.65
CA GLY A 21 -49.16 27.23 -1.29
C GLY A 21 -48.61 25.78 -1.20
N LEU A 22 -48.62 25.02 -2.31
CA LEU A 22 -48.23 23.60 -2.28
C LEU A 22 -46.74 23.33 -2.52
N LEU A 23 -46.04 24.26 -3.21
CA LEU A 23 -44.60 24.11 -3.51
C LEU A 23 -43.70 24.43 -2.29
N GLN A 24 -44.15 25.29 -1.36
CA GLN A 24 -43.36 25.62 -0.16
C GLN A 24 -43.40 24.55 0.97
N ARG A 25 -44.35 23.62 0.95
CA ARG A 25 -44.42 22.54 1.96
C ARG A 25 -43.53 21.34 1.61
N GLY A 26 -43.20 21.11 0.34
CA GLY A 26 -42.30 20.06 -0.13
C GLY A 26 -40.86 20.32 0.27
N ASP A 27 -40.40 21.55 0.14
CA ASP A 27 -39.01 21.93 0.43
C ASP A 27 -38.64 21.87 1.93
N ARG A 28 -39.57 22.26 2.80
CA ARG A 28 -39.34 22.19 4.26
C ARG A 28 -39.30 20.75 4.80
N ARG A 29 -40.03 19.81 4.19
CA ARG A 29 -39.97 18.38 4.56
C ARG A 29 -38.69 17.72 4.04
N ALA A 30 -38.22 18.06 2.85
CA ALA A 30 -36.98 17.57 2.29
C ALA A 30 -35.74 18.09 3.07
N THR A 31 -35.75 19.33 3.52
CA THR A 31 -34.68 19.91 4.37
C THR A 31 -34.68 19.32 5.78
N SER A 32 -35.87 19.05 6.38
CA SER A 32 -35.95 18.41 7.71
C SER A 32 -35.55 16.93 7.68
N ALA A 33 -35.88 16.18 6.62
CA ALA A 33 -35.45 14.80 6.42
C ALA A 33 -33.90 14.73 6.25
N ARG A 34 -33.31 15.59 5.42
CA ARG A 34 -31.86 15.70 5.26
C ARG A 34 -31.14 16.09 6.54
N SER A 35 -31.74 16.95 7.39
CA SER A 35 -31.12 17.32 8.66
C SER A 35 -31.18 16.17 9.69
N HIS A 36 -32.26 15.38 9.70
CA HIS A 36 -32.36 14.17 10.53
C HIS A 36 -31.38 13.08 10.06
N GLU A 37 -31.29 12.83 8.76
CA GLU A 37 -30.31 11.90 8.19
C GLU A 37 -28.88 12.33 8.49
N ALA A 38 -28.55 13.61 8.31
CA ALA A 38 -27.23 14.15 8.63
C ALA A 38 -26.89 14.02 10.12
N ARG A 39 -27.87 14.27 11.01
CA ARG A 39 -27.67 14.11 12.45
C ARG A 39 -27.48 12.65 12.87
N THR A 40 -28.25 11.73 12.29
CA THR A 40 -28.09 10.29 12.52
C THR A 40 -26.76 9.80 11.98
N ALA A 41 -26.36 10.23 10.77
CA ALA A 41 -25.07 9.93 10.21
C ALA A 41 -23.92 10.47 11.08
N SER A 42 -24.03 11.69 11.60
CA SER A 42 -23.02 12.27 12.51
C SER A 42 -22.89 11.47 13.81
N TRP A 43 -23.99 10.98 14.37
CA TRP A 43 -23.96 10.12 15.55
C TRP A 43 -23.34 8.75 15.29
N MET A 44 -23.55 8.17 14.10
CA MET A 44 -22.94 6.88 13.71
C MET A 44 -21.44 7.01 13.38
N VAL A 45 -21.06 8.09 12.69
CA VAL A 45 -19.65 8.32 12.27
C VAL A 45 -18.84 9.02 13.38
N GLY A 46 -19.50 9.76 14.28
CA GLY A 46 -18.88 10.55 15.34
C GLY A 46 -17.87 9.78 16.21
N PRO A 47 -18.22 8.62 16.77
CA PRO A 47 -17.30 7.84 17.59
C PRO A 47 -16.06 7.39 16.82
N ALA A 48 -16.23 6.92 15.58
CA ALA A 48 -15.13 6.52 14.72
C ALA A 48 -14.26 7.73 14.34
N GLY A 49 -14.86 8.87 14.01
CA GLY A 49 -14.15 10.12 13.72
C GLY A 49 -13.38 10.64 14.93
N LEU A 50 -13.94 10.56 16.13
CA LEU A 50 -13.27 10.92 17.37
C LEU A 50 -12.04 10.04 17.60
N LEU A 51 -12.18 8.71 17.49
CA LEU A 51 -11.07 7.78 17.65
C LEU A 51 -9.96 8.04 16.62
N LEU A 52 -10.31 8.24 15.35
CA LEU A 52 -9.34 8.59 14.31
C LEU A 52 -8.65 9.93 14.62
N THR A 53 -9.38 10.92 15.12
CA THR A 53 -8.79 12.21 15.47
C THR A 53 -7.81 12.04 16.63
N VAL A 54 -8.22 11.42 17.73
CA VAL A 54 -7.41 11.30 18.96
C VAL A 54 -6.21 10.38 18.75
N PHE A 55 -6.37 9.23 18.09
CA PHE A 55 -5.32 8.22 17.99
C PHE A 55 -4.47 8.31 16.72
N LEU A 56 -4.92 9.03 15.69
CA LEU A 56 -4.19 9.20 14.45
C LEU A 56 -3.80 10.66 14.20
N LEU A 57 -4.77 11.57 14.12
CA LEU A 57 -4.49 12.94 13.71
C LEU A 57 -3.72 13.74 14.78
N VAL A 58 -4.06 13.57 16.06
CA VAL A 58 -3.34 14.27 17.16
C VAL A 58 -1.88 13.82 17.25
N PRO A 59 -1.52 12.51 17.28
CA PRO A 59 -0.13 12.08 17.28
C PRO A 59 0.65 12.53 16.03
N VAL A 60 0.04 12.49 14.86
CA VAL A 60 0.64 13.01 13.63
C VAL A 60 0.90 14.50 13.74
N GLY A 61 -0.08 15.30 14.20
CA GLY A 61 0.10 16.74 14.43
C GLY A 61 1.19 17.05 15.45
N LEU A 62 1.27 16.27 16.54
CA LEU A 62 2.35 16.39 17.53
C LEU A 62 3.71 16.06 16.93
N ALA A 63 3.82 15.00 16.13
CA ALA A 63 5.07 14.66 15.43
C ALA A 63 5.51 15.81 14.50
N PHE A 64 4.56 16.43 13.76
CA PHE A 64 4.84 17.61 12.94
C PHE A 64 5.37 18.78 13.79
N ALA A 65 4.74 19.08 14.93
CA ALA A 65 5.19 20.16 15.82
C ALA A 65 6.58 19.86 16.41
N LEU A 66 6.81 18.62 16.84
CA LEU A 66 8.09 18.20 17.43
C LEU A 66 9.24 18.24 16.42
N ALA A 67 9.00 18.09 15.12
CA ALA A 67 10.02 18.18 14.08
C ALA A 67 10.77 19.54 14.07
N PHE A 68 10.14 20.60 14.56
CA PHE A 68 10.72 21.93 14.66
C PHE A 68 11.30 22.25 16.06
N THR A 69 11.47 21.23 16.90
CA THR A 69 11.96 21.39 18.27
C THR A 69 13.18 20.50 18.52
N ASN A 70 13.95 20.84 19.56
CA ASN A 70 15.02 19.99 20.07
C ASN A 70 14.52 19.00 21.14
N ALA A 71 13.27 18.54 21.03
CA ALA A 71 12.67 17.62 21.98
C ALA A 71 13.47 16.33 22.10
N ARG A 72 13.61 15.86 23.35
CA ARG A 72 14.18 14.56 23.67
C ARG A 72 13.19 13.76 24.50
N LEU A 73 13.17 12.45 24.33
CA LEU A 73 12.25 11.55 25.04
C LEU A 73 12.46 11.61 26.56
N ILE A 74 13.71 11.72 26.98
CA ILE A 74 14.11 11.90 28.38
C ILE A 74 15.02 13.13 28.44
N SER A 75 14.53 14.21 29.01
CA SER A 75 15.31 15.43 29.17
C SER A 75 14.85 16.20 30.41
N PRO A 76 15.78 16.68 31.25
CA PRO A 76 15.47 17.58 32.37
C PRO A 76 15.08 18.99 31.89
N ARG A 77 15.35 19.31 30.62
CA ARG A 77 15.05 20.63 30.04
C ARG A 77 13.83 20.57 29.13
N PRO A 78 12.95 21.58 29.18
CA PRO A 78 11.81 21.64 28.26
C PRO A 78 12.29 21.74 26.80
N ALA A 79 11.51 21.20 25.91
CA ALA A 79 11.74 21.34 24.47
C ALA A 79 11.69 22.81 24.05
N ARG A 80 12.64 23.22 23.21
CA ARG A 80 12.71 24.58 22.65
C ARG A 80 12.46 24.51 21.14
N PHE A 81 11.83 25.54 20.62
CA PHE A 81 11.66 25.67 19.17
C PHE A 81 13.02 26.00 18.54
N VAL A 82 13.44 25.22 17.54
CA VAL A 82 14.72 25.39 16.83
C VAL A 82 14.50 25.65 15.33
N GLY A 83 13.27 25.90 14.91
CA GLY A 83 12.96 26.17 13.50
C GLY A 83 13.36 25.02 12.59
N LEU A 84 14.19 25.28 11.59
CA LEU A 84 14.60 24.33 10.57
C LEU A 84 15.92 23.60 10.85
N ASP A 85 16.54 23.79 12.03
CA ASP A 85 17.86 23.22 12.35
C ASP A 85 17.90 21.68 12.21
N ASN A 86 16.83 20.99 12.60
CA ASN A 86 16.73 19.54 12.42
C ASN A 86 16.79 19.13 10.93
N PHE A 87 16.18 19.93 10.05
CA PHE A 87 16.17 19.65 8.60
C PHE A 87 17.52 19.98 7.95
N VAL A 88 18.20 21.04 8.43
CA VAL A 88 19.56 21.35 7.98
C VAL A 88 20.50 20.23 8.40
N THR A 89 20.44 19.79 9.66
CA THR A 89 21.22 18.65 10.16
C THR A 89 20.93 17.39 9.34
N LEU A 90 19.67 17.10 9.06
CA LEU A 90 19.25 15.95 8.28
C LEU A 90 19.81 15.97 6.85
N SER A 91 19.83 17.14 6.21
CA SER A 91 20.36 17.28 4.85
C SER A 91 21.86 17.02 4.76
N GLN A 92 22.59 17.14 5.86
CA GLN A 92 24.04 16.90 5.97
C GLN A 92 24.37 15.52 6.56
N ASP A 93 23.36 14.77 7.01
CA ASP A 93 23.56 13.45 7.65
C ASP A 93 23.79 12.35 6.60
N PRO A 94 25.01 11.77 6.52
CA PRO A 94 25.32 10.72 5.56
C PRO A 94 24.48 9.45 5.80
N VAL A 95 24.09 9.18 7.07
CA VAL A 95 23.26 8.02 7.41
C VAL A 95 21.85 8.19 6.86
N PHE A 96 21.32 9.42 6.84
CA PHE A 96 20.03 9.69 6.21
C PHE A 96 20.05 9.39 4.71
N TRP A 97 21.08 9.84 3.98
CA TRP A 97 21.18 9.59 2.55
C TRP A 97 21.39 8.12 2.22
N ALA A 98 22.18 7.41 3.03
CA ALA A 98 22.31 5.95 2.92
C ALA A 98 20.97 5.26 3.16
N SER A 99 20.24 5.64 4.22
CA SER A 99 18.91 5.11 4.55
C SER A 99 17.89 5.36 3.46
N LEU A 100 17.90 6.55 2.87
CA LEU A 100 17.02 6.92 1.77
C LEU A 100 17.32 6.07 0.53
N ARG A 101 18.60 5.95 0.16
CA ARG A 101 19.03 5.11 -0.94
C ARG A 101 18.61 3.65 -0.75
N ASN A 102 18.88 3.08 0.43
CA ASN A 102 18.53 1.70 0.75
C ASN A 102 17.01 1.47 0.67
N THR A 103 16.21 2.40 1.21
CA THR A 103 14.74 2.34 1.14
C THR A 103 14.24 2.36 -0.30
N LEU A 104 14.80 3.25 -1.13
CA LEU A 104 14.42 3.37 -2.54
C LEU A 104 14.88 2.15 -3.36
N VAL A 105 16.11 1.67 -3.16
CA VAL A 105 16.63 0.46 -3.82
C VAL A 105 15.77 -0.74 -3.46
N PHE A 106 15.45 -0.91 -2.17
CA PHE A 106 14.57 -1.98 -1.72
C PHE A 106 13.20 -1.91 -2.42
N ALA A 107 12.56 -0.74 -2.42
CA ALA A 107 11.25 -0.55 -3.05
C ALA A 107 11.31 -0.79 -4.58
N LEU A 108 12.31 -0.23 -5.26
CA LEU A 108 12.48 -0.37 -6.72
C LEU A 108 12.70 -1.81 -7.16
N VAL A 109 13.32 -2.64 -6.32
CA VAL A 109 13.57 -4.06 -6.61
C VAL A 109 12.39 -4.92 -6.20
N VAL A 110 11.89 -4.74 -4.97
CA VAL A 110 10.81 -5.59 -4.41
C VAL A 110 9.51 -5.37 -5.16
N VAL A 111 9.10 -4.14 -5.46
CA VAL A 111 7.80 -3.86 -6.09
C VAL A 111 7.62 -4.60 -7.41
N PRO A 112 8.50 -4.48 -8.41
CA PRO A 112 8.33 -5.18 -9.67
C PRO A 112 8.56 -6.69 -9.57
N LEU A 113 9.57 -7.14 -8.82
CA LEU A 113 9.88 -8.57 -8.71
C LEU A 113 8.75 -9.32 -7.98
N GLN A 114 8.28 -8.80 -6.86
CA GLN A 114 7.23 -9.43 -6.08
C GLN A 114 5.90 -9.41 -6.81
N ALA A 115 5.52 -8.29 -7.47
CA ALA A 115 4.30 -8.22 -8.27
C ALA A 115 4.36 -9.19 -9.46
N GLY A 116 5.49 -9.27 -10.15
CA GLY A 116 5.71 -10.17 -11.28
C GLY A 116 5.69 -11.64 -10.88
N LEU A 117 6.45 -12.02 -9.83
CA LEU A 117 6.45 -13.39 -9.32
C LEU A 117 5.07 -13.83 -8.83
N ALA A 118 4.37 -12.96 -8.11
CA ALA A 118 3.02 -13.23 -7.63
C ALA A 118 2.03 -13.43 -8.80
N LEU A 119 2.15 -12.66 -9.88
CA LEU A 119 1.34 -12.83 -11.09
C LEU A 119 1.64 -14.18 -11.76
N VAL A 120 2.91 -14.53 -11.93
CA VAL A 120 3.31 -15.81 -12.52
C VAL A 120 2.72 -16.97 -11.71
N LEU A 121 2.88 -16.94 -10.38
CA LEU A 121 2.30 -17.95 -9.50
C LEU A 121 0.77 -18.01 -9.61
N ALA A 122 0.10 -16.85 -9.68
CA ALA A 122 -1.35 -16.78 -9.83
C ALA A 122 -1.81 -17.41 -11.16
N LEU A 123 -1.11 -17.13 -12.27
CA LEU A 123 -1.39 -17.73 -13.58
C LEU A 123 -1.22 -19.25 -13.56
N LEU A 124 -0.16 -19.76 -12.94
CA LEU A 124 0.09 -21.19 -12.79
C LEU A 124 -1.02 -21.87 -11.96
N VAL A 125 -1.40 -21.27 -10.85
CA VAL A 125 -2.45 -21.77 -9.96
C VAL A 125 -3.84 -21.66 -10.60
N ASN A 126 -4.08 -20.67 -11.46
CA ASN A 126 -5.36 -20.49 -12.18
C ASN A 126 -5.56 -21.53 -13.31
N ALA A 127 -4.50 -22.15 -13.80
CA ALA A 127 -4.51 -23.09 -14.92
C ALA A 127 -5.17 -24.48 -14.61
N LYS A 128 -5.93 -24.60 -13.50
CA LYS A 128 -6.66 -25.84 -13.10
C LYS A 128 -5.77 -27.10 -13.03
N VAL A 129 -4.52 -26.94 -12.59
CA VAL A 129 -3.58 -28.06 -12.40
C VAL A 129 -4.02 -28.90 -11.19
N ARG A 130 -3.81 -30.23 -11.25
CA ARG A 130 -4.04 -31.11 -10.09
C ARG A 130 -3.16 -30.68 -8.92
N GLY A 131 -3.73 -30.53 -7.70
CA GLY A 131 -2.99 -30.12 -6.52
C GLY A 131 -2.98 -28.60 -6.27
N THR A 132 -3.77 -27.79 -6.97
CA THR A 132 -3.84 -26.32 -6.82
C THR A 132 -3.99 -25.87 -5.36
N ASN A 133 -4.81 -26.58 -4.57
CA ASN A 133 -5.01 -26.23 -3.15
C ASN A 133 -3.75 -26.46 -2.32
N PHE A 134 -2.97 -27.49 -2.61
CA PHE A 134 -1.69 -27.72 -1.95
C PHE A 134 -0.71 -26.58 -2.22
N PHE A 135 -0.54 -26.18 -3.47
CA PHE A 135 0.33 -25.04 -3.83
C PHE A 135 -0.13 -23.73 -3.19
N ARG A 136 -1.45 -23.45 -3.17
CA ARG A 136 -2.02 -22.28 -2.46
C ARG A 136 -1.63 -22.30 -0.99
N THR A 137 -1.76 -23.43 -0.31
CA THR A 137 -1.40 -23.57 1.10
C THR A 137 0.10 -23.35 1.31
N VAL A 138 0.96 -23.99 0.53
CA VAL A 138 2.42 -23.86 0.65
C VAL A 138 2.89 -22.41 0.48
N TYR A 139 2.36 -21.69 -0.53
CA TYR A 139 2.73 -20.29 -0.75
C TYR A 139 2.11 -19.34 0.28
N PHE A 140 1.04 -19.73 0.94
CA PHE A 140 0.38 -18.89 1.94
C PHE A 140 0.92 -19.08 3.35
N VAL A 141 1.50 -20.23 3.68
CA VAL A 141 2.09 -20.50 5.02
C VAL A 141 3.06 -19.41 5.49
N PRO A 142 4.00 -18.90 4.67
CA PRO A 142 4.89 -17.82 5.12
C PRO A 142 4.15 -16.53 5.50
N VAL A 143 3.02 -16.26 4.86
CA VAL A 143 2.23 -15.03 5.06
C VAL A 143 1.60 -14.98 6.45
N VAL A 144 1.12 -16.11 6.95
CA VAL A 144 0.46 -16.18 8.28
C VAL A 144 1.45 -16.29 9.42
N THR A 145 2.72 -16.49 9.11
CA THR A 145 3.79 -16.57 10.12
C THR A 145 4.24 -15.15 10.52
N SER A 146 4.49 -14.95 11.81
CA SER A 146 5.01 -13.67 12.31
C SER A 146 6.29 -13.26 11.57
N MET A 147 6.37 -12.01 11.12
CA MET A 147 7.55 -11.47 10.45
C MET A 147 8.82 -11.58 11.30
N VAL A 148 8.71 -11.44 12.63
CA VAL A 148 9.86 -11.60 13.53
C VAL A 148 10.38 -13.03 13.48
N VAL A 149 9.48 -14.02 13.54
CA VAL A 149 9.86 -15.45 13.49
C VAL A 149 10.49 -15.78 12.13
N VAL A 150 9.89 -15.32 11.04
CA VAL A 150 10.45 -15.49 9.68
C VAL A 150 11.84 -14.88 9.60
N SER A 151 12.01 -13.64 10.09
CA SER A 151 13.31 -12.95 10.07
C SER A 151 14.37 -13.71 10.89
N LEU A 152 14.01 -14.28 12.04
CA LEU A 152 14.92 -15.11 12.83
C LEU A 152 15.30 -16.40 12.10
N LEU A 153 14.32 -17.10 11.50
CA LEU A 153 14.60 -18.31 10.72
C LEU A 153 15.56 -18.04 9.57
N TRP A 154 15.30 -16.97 8.80
CA TRP A 154 16.18 -16.59 7.69
C TRP A 154 17.55 -16.12 8.15
N ARG A 155 17.66 -15.48 9.33
CA ARG A 155 18.95 -15.14 9.94
C ARG A 155 19.80 -16.38 10.19
N PHE A 156 19.22 -17.50 10.66
CA PHE A 156 19.92 -18.77 10.78
C PHE A 156 20.27 -19.40 9.43
N LEU A 157 19.37 -19.32 8.44
CA LEU A 157 19.65 -19.84 7.10
C LEU A 157 20.80 -19.12 6.41
N TYR A 158 20.98 -17.82 6.69
CA TYR A 158 22.00 -16.94 6.10
C TYR A 158 23.34 -16.95 6.85
N GLN A 159 23.50 -17.72 7.93
CA GLN A 159 24.79 -17.89 8.58
C GLN A 159 25.82 -18.51 7.62
N GLU A 160 27.09 -18.25 7.84
CA GLU A 160 28.18 -18.77 7.02
C GLU A 160 28.17 -20.31 6.93
N ASP A 161 27.88 -20.98 8.07
CA ASP A 161 27.66 -22.42 8.19
C ASP A 161 26.18 -22.83 8.03
N GLY A 162 25.31 -21.88 7.64
CA GLY A 162 23.88 -22.07 7.51
C GLY A 162 23.46 -22.96 6.33
N LEU A 163 22.22 -23.44 6.37
CA LEU A 163 21.68 -24.36 5.37
C LEU A 163 21.77 -23.83 3.94
N LEU A 164 21.65 -22.53 3.74
CA LEU A 164 21.72 -21.93 2.39
C LEU A 164 23.11 -22.13 1.78
N ASN A 165 24.17 -21.79 2.51
CA ASN A 165 25.54 -22.00 2.07
C ASN A 165 25.86 -23.48 1.87
N GLN A 166 25.38 -24.36 2.75
CA GLN A 166 25.53 -25.81 2.61
C GLN A 166 24.86 -26.36 1.34
N LEU A 167 23.63 -25.88 1.02
CA LEU A 167 22.92 -26.28 -0.20
C LEU A 167 23.65 -25.79 -1.45
N ILE A 168 24.09 -24.53 -1.48
CA ILE A 168 24.84 -23.95 -2.61
C ILE A 168 26.15 -24.71 -2.81
N SER A 169 26.89 -25.00 -1.74
CA SER A 169 28.13 -25.76 -1.78
C SER A 169 27.94 -27.16 -2.36
N LYS A 170 26.86 -27.86 -1.98
CA LYS A 170 26.54 -29.17 -2.55
C LYS A 170 26.21 -29.12 -4.05
N VAL A 171 25.44 -28.11 -4.48
CA VAL A 171 25.06 -27.93 -5.89
C VAL A 171 26.23 -27.50 -6.75
N SER A 172 27.18 -26.73 -6.17
CA SER A 172 28.39 -26.25 -6.86
C SER A 172 29.57 -27.23 -6.79
N PHE A 173 29.33 -28.48 -6.31
CA PHE A 173 30.36 -29.51 -6.18
C PHE A 173 31.61 -29.05 -5.38
N GLY A 174 31.40 -28.18 -4.37
CA GLY A 174 32.49 -27.68 -3.53
C GLY A 174 33.29 -26.51 -4.11
N HIS A 175 32.92 -25.97 -5.28
CA HIS A 175 33.57 -24.78 -5.89
C HIS A 175 33.03 -23.47 -5.37
N TYR A 176 32.24 -23.48 -4.27
CA TYR A 176 31.59 -22.31 -3.69
C TYR A 176 32.26 -21.93 -2.37
N THR A 177 32.63 -20.66 -2.23
CA THR A 177 33.08 -20.09 -0.97
C THR A 177 31.87 -19.61 -0.19
N PRO A 178 31.65 -20.05 1.06
CA PRO A 178 30.54 -19.58 1.88
C PRO A 178 30.51 -18.05 1.98
N ILE A 179 29.35 -17.47 1.83
CA ILE A 179 29.12 -16.02 1.93
C ILE A 179 28.52 -15.73 3.29
N ASP A 180 29.04 -14.72 3.96
CA ASP A 180 28.41 -14.12 5.12
C ASP A 180 27.35 -13.11 4.67
N TRP A 181 26.17 -13.62 4.36
CA TRP A 181 25.10 -12.91 3.69
C TRP A 181 24.67 -11.62 4.39
N LEU A 182 24.69 -11.58 5.70
CA LEU A 182 24.14 -10.46 6.50
C LEU A 182 25.22 -9.52 7.04
N ASN A 183 26.49 -9.95 7.08
CA ASN A 183 27.59 -9.12 7.58
C ASN A 183 28.46 -8.53 6.45
N ASP A 184 28.16 -8.84 5.19
CA ASP A 184 28.77 -8.19 4.04
C ASP A 184 27.87 -7.06 3.52
N PRO A 185 28.34 -5.79 3.45
CA PRO A 185 27.55 -4.65 2.95
C PRO A 185 27.00 -4.84 1.53
N SER A 186 27.65 -5.66 0.71
CA SER A 186 27.25 -5.89 -0.69
C SER A 186 26.07 -6.87 -0.81
N THR A 187 25.90 -7.79 0.14
CA THR A 187 24.90 -8.86 0.08
C THR A 187 23.73 -8.67 1.05
N ALA A 188 23.93 -7.96 2.17
CA ALA A 188 22.95 -7.89 3.25
C ALA A 188 21.57 -7.37 2.83
N LEU A 189 21.52 -6.27 2.06
CA LEU A 189 20.25 -5.74 1.57
C LEU A 189 19.57 -6.70 0.57
N GLY A 190 20.37 -7.34 -0.29
CA GLY A 190 19.89 -8.36 -1.23
C GLY A 190 19.29 -9.57 -0.54
N ALA A 191 19.91 -10.06 0.53
CA ALA A 191 19.40 -11.15 1.35
C ALA A 191 18.03 -10.80 1.99
N ILE A 192 17.89 -9.58 2.50
CA ILE A 192 16.61 -9.11 3.07
C ILE A 192 15.54 -8.99 1.97
N ILE A 193 15.89 -8.53 0.75
CA ILE A 193 14.98 -8.48 -0.40
C ILE A 193 14.45 -9.87 -0.73
N VAL A 194 15.32 -10.88 -0.85
CA VAL A 194 14.92 -12.27 -1.17
C VAL A 194 13.96 -12.82 -0.12
N MET A 195 14.29 -12.69 1.15
CA MET A 195 13.43 -13.12 2.24
C MET A 195 12.07 -12.42 2.22
N SER A 196 12.06 -11.10 2.01
CA SER A 196 10.82 -10.32 2.00
C SER A 196 9.89 -10.69 0.84
N ILE A 197 10.45 -10.93 -0.35
CA ILE A 197 9.69 -11.42 -1.52
C ILE A 197 9.11 -12.80 -1.22
N TRP A 198 9.92 -13.73 -0.72
CA TRP A 198 9.48 -15.08 -0.38
C TRP A 198 8.33 -15.07 0.63
N GLN A 199 8.43 -14.25 1.67
CA GLN A 199 7.43 -14.16 2.72
C GLN A 199 6.09 -13.64 2.23
N ALA A 200 6.06 -12.64 1.33
CA ALA A 200 4.84 -11.91 0.98
C ALA A 200 4.28 -12.27 -0.41
N VAL A 201 5.02 -13.03 -1.24
CA VAL A 201 4.59 -13.36 -2.61
C VAL A 201 3.27 -14.12 -2.66
N GLY A 202 3.02 -15.00 -1.68
CA GLY A 202 1.79 -15.79 -1.59
C GLY A 202 0.53 -14.94 -1.37
N PHE A 203 0.64 -13.88 -0.56
CA PHE A 203 -0.46 -12.93 -0.36
C PHE A 203 -0.86 -12.23 -1.66
N HIS A 204 0.12 -11.69 -2.37
CA HIS A 204 -0.12 -10.98 -3.63
C HIS A 204 -0.54 -11.93 -4.77
N MET A 205 -0.07 -13.20 -4.72
CA MET A 205 -0.56 -14.26 -5.60
C MET A 205 -2.08 -14.47 -5.45
N LEU A 206 -2.61 -14.52 -4.22
CA LEU A 206 -4.04 -14.68 -3.99
C LEU A 206 -4.85 -13.48 -4.50
N ILE A 207 -4.32 -12.26 -4.37
CA ILE A 207 -4.97 -11.06 -4.90
C ILE A 207 -5.00 -11.10 -6.43
N TRP A 208 -3.89 -11.46 -7.09
CA TRP A 208 -3.86 -11.67 -8.53
C TRP A 208 -4.84 -12.76 -8.99
N LEU A 209 -4.88 -13.87 -8.26
CA LEU A 209 -5.79 -14.98 -8.56
C LEU A 209 -7.26 -14.55 -8.47
N SER A 210 -7.61 -13.78 -7.43
CA SER A 210 -8.95 -13.20 -7.30
C SER A 210 -9.28 -12.31 -8.50
N GLY A 211 -8.37 -11.42 -8.91
CA GLY A 211 -8.55 -10.59 -10.10
C GLY A 211 -8.70 -11.42 -11.39
N LEU A 212 -7.91 -12.48 -11.56
CA LEU A 212 -8.04 -13.36 -12.73
C LEU A 212 -9.40 -14.05 -12.80
N GLN A 213 -10.00 -14.37 -11.66
CA GLN A 213 -11.30 -15.04 -11.58
C GLN A 213 -12.49 -14.09 -11.81
N THR A 214 -12.29 -12.77 -11.80
CA THR A 214 -13.34 -11.79 -12.13
C THR A 214 -13.47 -11.54 -13.63
N ILE A 215 -12.53 -12.02 -14.46
CA ILE A 215 -12.56 -11.82 -15.90
C ILE A 215 -13.65 -12.74 -16.53
N PRO A 216 -14.65 -12.18 -17.24
CA PRO A 216 -15.70 -12.96 -17.87
C PRO A 216 -15.15 -14.00 -18.87
N ALA A 217 -15.70 -15.22 -18.83
CA ALA A 217 -15.28 -16.30 -19.72
C ALA A 217 -15.53 -15.98 -21.20
N GLU A 218 -16.58 -15.20 -21.46
CA GLU A 218 -16.99 -14.77 -22.79
C GLU A 218 -15.88 -14.00 -23.53
N LEU A 219 -15.05 -13.24 -22.81
CA LEU A 219 -13.91 -12.53 -23.41
C LEU A 219 -12.86 -13.52 -23.94
N TYR A 220 -12.65 -14.62 -23.22
CA TYR A 220 -11.71 -15.66 -23.65
C TYR A 220 -12.27 -16.49 -24.81
N GLU A 221 -13.58 -16.73 -24.83
CA GLU A 221 -14.28 -17.43 -25.93
C GLU A 221 -14.26 -16.61 -27.22
N ALA A 222 -14.63 -15.32 -27.13
CA ALA A 222 -14.54 -14.39 -28.26
C ALA A 222 -13.11 -14.29 -28.81
N GLY A 223 -12.11 -14.12 -27.92
CA GLY A 223 -10.71 -14.08 -28.33
C GLY A 223 -10.24 -15.39 -28.96
N ALA A 224 -10.79 -16.54 -28.58
CA ALA A 224 -10.48 -17.81 -29.21
C ALA A 224 -11.05 -17.92 -30.64
N LEU A 225 -12.24 -17.38 -30.89
CA LEU A 225 -12.84 -17.26 -32.23
C LEU A 225 -12.02 -16.36 -33.15
N ASP A 226 -11.43 -15.28 -32.58
CA ASP A 226 -10.50 -14.37 -33.27
C ASP A 226 -9.08 -14.93 -33.43
N GLY A 227 -8.84 -16.18 -33.04
CA GLY A 227 -7.52 -16.83 -33.13
C GLY A 227 -6.48 -16.34 -32.12
N ALA A 228 -6.90 -15.68 -31.03
CA ALA A 228 -6.00 -15.28 -29.97
C ALA A 228 -5.60 -16.47 -29.10
N THR A 229 -4.30 -16.81 -29.08
CA THR A 229 -3.73 -17.90 -28.28
C THR A 229 -2.60 -17.42 -27.38
N GLY A 230 -2.36 -18.11 -26.28
CA GLY A 230 -1.19 -17.91 -25.41
C GLY A 230 -0.92 -16.43 -25.07
N TRP A 231 0.21 -15.91 -25.56
CA TRP A 231 0.65 -14.55 -25.30
C TRP A 231 -0.31 -13.46 -25.82
N LYS A 232 -0.96 -13.67 -26.97
CA LYS A 232 -1.95 -12.72 -27.50
C LYS A 232 -3.14 -12.58 -26.54
N ARG A 233 -3.66 -13.69 -26.02
CA ARG A 233 -4.73 -13.72 -25.01
C ARG A 233 -4.31 -13.01 -23.74
N PHE A 234 -3.10 -13.29 -23.22
CA PHE A 234 -2.58 -12.59 -22.05
C PHE A 234 -2.49 -11.07 -22.28
N ARG A 235 -1.85 -10.64 -23.38
CA ARG A 235 -1.59 -9.23 -23.63
C ARG A 235 -2.84 -8.38 -23.90
N HIS A 236 -3.85 -8.95 -24.62
CA HIS A 236 -5.01 -8.19 -25.09
C HIS A 236 -6.28 -8.42 -24.28
N ILE A 237 -6.37 -9.51 -23.51
CA ILE A 237 -7.54 -9.81 -22.68
C ILE A 237 -7.16 -9.77 -21.19
N THR A 238 -6.27 -10.66 -20.75
CA THR A 238 -5.96 -10.83 -19.32
C THR A 238 -5.34 -9.59 -18.72
N TRP A 239 -4.26 -9.09 -19.31
CA TRP A 239 -3.50 -7.94 -18.76
C TRP A 239 -4.31 -6.64 -18.70
N PRO A 240 -5.08 -6.25 -19.73
CA PRO A 240 -5.95 -5.09 -19.64
C PRO A 240 -7.08 -5.24 -18.62
N SER A 241 -7.68 -6.44 -18.50
CA SER A 241 -8.74 -6.70 -17.52
C SER A 241 -8.27 -6.64 -16.06
N LEU A 242 -6.96 -6.73 -15.80
CA LEU A 242 -6.37 -6.72 -14.46
C LEU A 242 -5.93 -5.31 -13.98
N VAL A 243 -6.32 -4.22 -14.65
CA VAL A 243 -5.83 -2.87 -14.29
C VAL A 243 -6.13 -2.51 -12.84
N ALA A 244 -7.35 -2.72 -12.37
CA ALA A 244 -7.72 -2.42 -10.97
C ALA A 244 -6.91 -3.27 -9.98
N THR A 245 -6.80 -4.59 -10.23
CA THR A 245 -6.03 -5.51 -9.39
C THR A 245 -4.54 -5.16 -9.40
N ARG A 246 -3.97 -4.86 -10.57
CA ARG A 246 -2.58 -4.43 -10.71
C ARG A 246 -2.29 -3.17 -9.92
N THR A 247 -3.15 -2.16 -10.06
CA THR A 247 -3.00 -0.90 -9.32
C THR A 247 -3.03 -1.14 -7.81
N PHE A 248 -3.98 -1.93 -7.33
CA PHE A 248 -4.08 -2.28 -5.91
C PHE A 248 -2.82 -2.99 -5.40
N ILE A 249 -2.32 -3.98 -6.13
CA ILE A 249 -1.12 -4.75 -5.77
C ILE A 249 0.12 -3.83 -5.74
N LEU A 250 0.32 -3.00 -6.76
CA LEU A 250 1.45 -2.08 -6.81
C LEU A 250 1.43 -1.10 -5.63
N ILE A 251 0.25 -0.56 -5.27
CA ILE A 251 0.12 0.33 -4.12
C ILE A 251 0.45 -0.40 -2.82
N THR A 252 -0.11 -1.58 -2.60
CA THR A 252 0.09 -2.33 -1.34
C THR A 252 1.53 -2.78 -1.16
N ILE A 253 2.19 -3.28 -2.22
CA ILE A 253 3.61 -3.64 -2.16
C ILE A 253 4.47 -2.39 -1.90
N THR A 254 4.17 -1.26 -2.56
CA THR A 254 4.93 -0.02 -2.39
C THR A 254 4.85 0.49 -0.95
N ILE A 255 3.66 0.50 -0.35
CA ILE A 255 3.47 0.89 1.06
C ILE A 255 4.27 -0.04 1.97
N ALA A 256 4.19 -1.35 1.77
CA ALA A 256 4.93 -2.33 2.56
C ALA A 256 6.45 -2.17 2.40
N ALA A 257 6.94 -1.95 1.18
CA ALA A 257 8.36 -1.78 0.90
C ALA A 257 8.94 -0.50 1.51
N LEU A 258 8.21 0.60 1.45
CA LEU A 258 8.63 1.85 2.08
C LEU A 258 8.59 1.77 3.61
N SER A 259 7.71 0.97 4.20
CA SER A 259 7.55 0.79 5.65
C SER A 259 8.47 -0.30 6.25
N LEU A 260 9.53 -0.69 5.54
CA LEU A 260 10.45 -1.75 5.94
C LEU A 260 11.15 -1.40 7.26
N PHE A 261 10.86 -2.16 8.32
CA PHE A 261 11.42 -1.98 9.65
C PHE A 261 11.78 -3.31 10.34
N THR A 262 10.81 -4.23 10.48
CA THR A 262 10.96 -5.43 11.31
C THR A 262 12.10 -6.32 10.84
N GLN A 263 12.22 -6.52 9.53
CA GLN A 263 13.29 -7.34 8.93
C GLN A 263 14.66 -6.75 9.25
N ILE A 264 14.82 -5.43 9.05
CA ILE A 264 16.07 -4.73 9.36
C ILE A 264 16.38 -4.84 10.86
N SER A 265 15.40 -4.57 11.72
CA SER A 265 15.57 -4.58 13.17
C SER A 265 16.00 -5.96 13.72
N VAL A 266 15.49 -7.04 13.13
CA VAL A 266 15.76 -8.42 13.61
C VAL A 266 17.00 -9.01 12.97
N MET A 267 17.21 -8.80 11.66
CA MET A 267 18.28 -9.50 10.92
C MET A 267 19.63 -8.80 11.01
N THR A 268 19.68 -7.49 10.83
CA THR A 268 20.93 -6.74 10.65
C THR A 268 21.09 -5.55 11.59
N GLN A 269 20.02 -5.07 12.21
CA GLN A 269 20.00 -3.84 13.01
C GLN A 269 20.57 -2.62 12.25
N GLY A 270 20.36 -2.60 10.92
CA GLY A 270 20.83 -1.54 10.04
C GLY A 270 22.25 -1.77 9.48
N GLY A 271 23.01 -2.74 10.03
CA GLY A 271 24.38 -3.06 9.62
C GLY A 271 24.46 -3.92 8.35
N PRO A 272 25.71 -4.26 7.95
CA PRO A 272 26.96 -3.62 8.37
C PRO A 272 27.11 -2.22 7.75
N LEU A 273 27.76 -1.29 8.45
CA LEU A 273 28.07 0.07 7.97
C LEU A 273 26.84 0.82 7.39
N ASP A 274 25.69 0.71 8.05
CA ASP A 274 24.38 1.28 7.62
C ASP A 274 23.93 0.82 6.21
N SER A 275 24.48 -0.27 5.65
CA SER A 275 24.14 -0.78 4.33
C SER A 275 22.69 -1.29 4.20
N THR A 276 22.05 -1.59 5.31
CA THR A 276 20.65 -2.02 5.36
C THR A 276 19.74 -1.04 6.12
N THR A 277 20.29 0.03 6.70
CA THR A 277 19.49 1.04 7.41
C THR A 277 18.47 1.65 6.46
N THR A 278 17.18 1.62 6.84
CA THR A 278 16.08 2.28 6.12
C THR A 278 15.65 3.54 6.85
N VAL A 279 14.91 4.44 6.16
CA VAL A 279 14.46 5.69 6.78
C VAL A 279 13.57 5.44 8.00
N VAL A 280 12.69 4.43 7.93
CA VAL A 280 11.83 4.07 9.08
C VAL A 280 12.68 3.52 10.23
N PHE A 281 13.65 2.64 9.93
CA PHE A 281 14.54 2.11 10.96
C PHE A 281 15.38 3.23 11.60
N MET A 282 15.92 4.15 10.81
CA MET A 282 16.65 5.32 11.30
C MET A 282 15.79 6.20 12.22
N ALA A 283 14.55 6.51 11.81
CA ALA A 283 13.64 7.32 12.63
C ALA A 283 13.36 6.67 13.99
N VAL A 284 13.08 5.37 14.02
CA VAL A 284 12.85 4.61 15.26
C VAL A 284 14.11 4.55 16.12
N ARG A 285 15.28 4.23 15.54
CA ARG A 285 16.57 4.21 16.26
C ARG A 285 16.87 5.58 16.89
N THR A 286 16.69 6.65 16.13
CA THR A 286 16.93 8.03 16.60
C THR A 286 15.96 8.43 17.71
N GLY A 287 14.68 8.13 17.57
CA GLY A 287 13.67 8.51 18.56
C GLY A 287 13.75 7.74 19.87
N TYR A 288 13.94 6.41 19.80
CA TYR A 288 13.87 5.55 20.98
C TYR A 288 15.23 5.17 21.57
N GLN A 289 16.25 4.95 20.75
CA GLN A 289 17.57 4.55 21.25
C GLN A 289 18.47 5.77 21.54
N GLN A 290 18.45 6.77 20.63
CA GLN A 290 19.20 8.01 20.82
C GLN A 290 18.40 9.08 21.59
N LEU A 291 17.12 8.80 21.87
CA LEU A 291 16.20 9.66 22.63
C LEU A 291 16.01 11.05 22.01
N ALA A 292 16.35 11.25 20.74
CA ALA A 292 16.28 12.52 20.00
C ALA A 292 14.94 12.64 19.26
N THR A 293 13.84 12.83 20.00
CA THR A 293 12.46 12.80 19.47
C THR A 293 12.22 13.88 18.43
N GLY A 294 12.75 15.11 18.62
CA GLY A 294 12.59 16.20 17.66
C GLY A 294 13.24 15.87 16.31
N TYR A 295 14.48 15.36 16.33
CA TYR A 295 15.18 14.95 15.10
C TYR A 295 14.52 13.75 14.43
N ALA A 296 14.08 12.73 15.20
CA ALA A 296 13.32 11.60 14.68
C ALA A 296 12.00 12.03 14.03
N SER A 297 11.33 13.04 14.59
CA SER A 297 10.13 13.64 14.00
C SER A 297 10.42 14.35 12.68
N ALA A 298 11.57 15.04 12.57
CA ALA A 298 11.99 15.65 11.30
C ALA A 298 12.26 14.59 10.22
N ILE A 299 12.96 13.49 10.57
CA ILE A 299 13.15 12.33 9.66
C ILE A 299 11.80 11.80 9.19
N SER A 300 10.86 11.59 10.12
CA SER A 300 9.53 11.06 9.82
C SER A 300 8.72 12.01 8.93
N LEU A 301 8.83 13.32 9.13
CA LEU A 301 8.15 14.32 8.31
C LEU A 301 8.66 14.33 6.86
N VAL A 302 10.00 14.32 6.69
CA VAL A 302 10.61 14.23 5.34
C VAL A 302 10.21 12.93 4.66
N PHE A 303 10.20 11.82 5.39
CA PHE A 303 9.76 10.53 4.86
C PHE A 303 8.27 10.54 4.48
N PHE A 304 7.42 11.16 5.28
CA PHE A 304 6.01 11.33 4.96
C PHE A 304 5.80 12.07 3.63
N VAL A 305 6.53 13.17 3.42
CA VAL A 305 6.50 13.91 2.15
C VAL A 305 6.98 13.03 0.99
N LEU A 306 8.05 12.26 1.19
CA LEU A 306 8.53 11.32 0.19
C LEU A 306 7.46 10.29 -0.20
N VAL A 307 6.80 9.69 0.79
CA VAL A 307 5.72 8.71 0.56
C VAL A 307 4.57 9.33 -0.21
N LEU A 308 4.17 10.58 0.11
CA LEU A 308 3.14 11.31 -0.64
C LEU A 308 3.55 11.53 -2.09
N VAL A 309 4.80 11.90 -2.35
CA VAL A 309 5.33 12.09 -3.72
C VAL A 309 5.29 10.77 -4.48
N VAL A 310 5.78 9.67 -3.88
CA VAL A 310 5.74 8.33 -4.49
C VAL A 310 4.29 7.92 -4.80
N ALA A 311 3.37 8.11 -3.85
CA ALA A 311 1.96 7.80 -4.04
C ALA A 311 1.32 8.64 -5.15
N ALA A 312 1.66 9.94 -5.25
CA ALA A 312 1.18 10.82 -6.31
C ALA A 312 1.70 10.38 -7.69
N ILE A 313 2.98 10.05 -7.80
CA ILE A 313 3.59 9.53 -9.03
C ILE A 313 2.92 8.22 -9.42
N GLN A 314 2.77 7.29 -8.48
CA GLN A 314 2.13 6.00 -8.74
C GLN A 314 0.68 6.16 -9.20
N ARG A 315 -0.09 7.05 -8.57
CA ARG A 315 -1.46 7.38 -8.98
C ARG A 315 -1.49 7.98 -10.39
N TYR A 316 -0.53 8.85 -10.73
CA TYR A 316 -0.43 9.43 -12.07
C TYR A 316 -0.14 8.37 -13.15
N LEU A 317 0.81 7.46 -12.86
CA LEU A 317 1.20 6.39 -13.77
C LEU A 317 0.13 5.30 -13.94
N THR A 318 -0.71 5.08 -12.91
CA THR A 318 -1.78 4.07 -12.92
C THR A 318 -3.14 4.63 -13.31
N ARG A 319 -3.26 5.94 -13.56
CA ARG A 319 -4.51 6.54 -14.05
C ARG A 319 -4.87 5.90 -15.37
N GLU A 320 -6.05 5.31 -15.44
CA GLU A 320 -6.68 4.93 -16.70
C GLU A 320 -6.87 6.20 -17.56
N LYS A 321 -6.36 6.16 -18.78
CA LYS A 321 -6.80 7.08 -19.80
C LYS A 321 -8.20 6.57 -20.21
N VAL A 322 -9.23 7.13 -19.55
CA VAL A 322 -10.63 6.98 -19.97
C VAL A 322 -10.79 7.70 -21.30
#